data_324868810114cb6c8dcceff8ccfc9a8c
#
_entry.id   324868810114cb6c8dcceff8ccfc9a8c
#
_cell.length_a   1.000
_cell.length_b   1.000
_cell.length_c   1.000
_cell.angle_alpha   90.00
_cell.angle_beta   90.00
_cell.angle_gamma   90.00
#
_symmetry.space_group_name_H-M   'P 1'
#
loop_
_entity.id
_entity.type
_entity.pdbx_description
1 polymer ?
#
loop_
_entity_poly.entity_id
_entity_poly.type
_entity_poly.pdbx_seq_one_letter_code
_entity_poly.pdbx_strand_id
1 'polypeptide(L)'
;CNEYIDTSQYKHIKFILLKSKIMTGIFIAYNQAYYEEVIDLLEKNHSKGFTRWNEINGRGSRGGEPHLGNHTWPTFNDAILTFVEDEFVDNIMNDLNQLDTKTEELGLRAFSWKIDKTI
;
A
#
# COMPACT_ATOMS: atom_id res chain seq x y z
N CYS A 1 1.80 -45.77 24.25
CA CYS A 1 1.53 -45.11 23.03
C CYS A 1 2.52 -43.98 22.79
N ASN A 2 3.29 -44.08 21.81
CA ASN A 2 4.33 -43.15 21.53
C ASN A 2 3.83 -42.05 20.59
N GLU A 3 3.75 -40.86 21.13
CA GLU A 3 3.30 -39.73 20.37
C GLU A 3 4.45 -39.15 19.55
N TYR A 4 4.79 -39.86 18.53
CA TYR A 4 5.83 -39.40 17.63
C TYR A 4 5.28 -38.32 16.72
N ILE A 5 5.83 -37.13 16.81
CA ILE A 5 5.46 -36.04 15.91
C ILE A 5 6.41 -36.08 14.73
N ASP A 6 5.83 -36.32 13.56
CA ASP A 6 6.59 -36.31 12.32
C ASP A 6 6.90 -34.86 11.94
N THR A 7 8.16 -34.46 12.07
CA THR A 7 8.61 -33.11 11.79
C THR A 7 8.43 -32.73 10.32
N SER A 8 8.39 -33.71 9.42
CA SER A 8 8.15 -33.41 7.99
C SER A 8 6.73 -32.96 7.75
N GLN A 9 5.75 -33.56 8.45
CA GLN A 9 4.36 -33.11 8.37
C GLN A 9 4.18 -31.72 8.96
N TYR A 10 4.85 -31.43 10.06
CA TYR A 10 4.81 -30.12 10.67
C TYR A 10 5.33 -29.04 9.72
N LYS A 11 6.45 -29.29 9.08
CA LYS A 11 7.02 -28.37 8.09
C LYS A 11 6.11 -28.16 6.91
N HIS A 12 5.44 -29.20 6.46
CA HIS A 12 4.49 -29.13 5.35
C HIS A 12 3.27 -28.28 5.70
N ILE A 13 2.72 -28.45 6.89
CA ILE A 13 1.59 -27.65 7.38
C ILE A 13 1.99 -26.19 7.49
N LYS A 14 3.16 -25.89 8.05
CA LYS A 14 3.67 -24.53 8.17
C LYS A 14 3.82 -23.88 6.81
N PHE A 15 4.31 -24.60 5.80
CA PHE A 15 4.47 -24.12 4.45
C PHE A 15 3.12 -23.78 3.81
N ILE A 16 2.12 -24.62 4.01
CA ILE A 16 0.74 -24.39 3.51
C ILE A 16 0.16 -23.13 4.16
N LEU A 17 0.34 -22.97 5.47
CA LEU A 17 -0.16 -21.79 6.20
C LEU A 17 0.48 -20.50 5.69
N LEU A 18 1.78 -20.53 5.39
CA LEU A 18 2.47 -19.37 4.82
C LEU A 18 1.93 -19.02 3.44
N LYS A 19 1.65 -20.02 2.61
CA LYS A 19 1.06 -19.80 1.29
C LYS A 19 -0.38 -19.33 1.34
N SER A 20 -1.10 -19.66 2.40
CA SER A 20 -2.50 -19.28 2.55
C SER A 20 -2.68 -17.91 3.19
N LYS A 21 -1.59 -17.18 3.48
CA LYS A 21 -1.70 -15.81 3.99
C LYS A 21 -2.49 -14.95 3.04
N ILE A 22 -3.47 -14.25 3.59
CA ILE A 22 -4.30 -13.36 2.81
C ILE A 22 -3.52 -12.09 2.51
N MET A 23 -3.46 -11.75 1.24
CA MET A 23 -2.80 -10.55 0.77
C MET A 23 -3.82 -9.50 0.39
N THR A 24 -3.46 -8.26 0.60
CA THR A 24 -4.29 -7.11 0.25
C THR A 24 -3.49 -6.20 -0.68
N GLY A 25 -4.13 -5.76 -1.75
CA GLY A 25 -3.58 -4.73 -2.61
C GLY A 25 -3.95 -3.36 -2.07
N ILE A 26 -3.02 -2.42 -2.15
CA ILE A 26 -3.26 -1.02 -1.78
C ILE A 26 -2.78 -0.16 -2.94
N PHE A 27 -3.70 0.63 -3.48
CA PHE A 27 -3.39 1.64 -4.49
C PHE A 27 -3.41 3.01 -3.82
N ILE A 28 -2.33 3.78 -4.00
CA ILE A 28 -2.16 5.07 -3.34
C ILE A 28 -1.85 6.10 -4.42
N ALA A 29 -2.65 7.16 -4.50
CA ALA A 29 -2.39 8.31 -5.36
C ALA A 29 -2.20 9.54 -4.49
N TYR A 30 -1.20 10.35 -4.79
CA TYR A 30 -0.82 11.47 -3.94
C TYR A 30 0.01 12.49 -4.73
N ASN A 31 0.21 13.67 -4.14
CA ASN A 31 1.09 14.69 -4.70
C ASN A 31 2.53 14.17 -4.73
N GLN A 32 3.15 14.16 -5.89
CA GLN A 32 4.49 13.58 -6.10
C GLN A 32 5.57 14.18 -5.18
N ALA A 33 5.40 15.40 -4.73
CA ALA A 33 6.37 16.05 -3.83
C ALA A 33 6.55 15.30 -2.51
N TYR A 34 5.59 14.46 -2.15
CA TYR A 34 5.59 13.74 -0.88
C TYR A 34 5.95 12.27 -1.03
N TYR A 35 6.64 11.91 -2.10
CA TYR A 35 7.06 10.53 -2.36
C TYR A 35 7.84 9.93 -1.19
N GLU A 36 8.83 10.67 -0.67
CA GLU A 36 9.68 10.16 0.42
C GLU A 36 8.87 9.84 1.67
N GLU A 37 7.93 10.71 2.03
CA GLU A 37 7.09 10.49 3.21
C GLU A 37 6.20 9.27 3.04
N VAL A 38 5.66 9.06 1.85
CA VAL A 38 4.81 7.89 1.59
C VAL A 38 5.64 6.61 1.62
N ILE A 39 6.81 6.60 1.00
CA ILE A 39 7.69 5.42 1.01
C ILE A 39 8.16 5.09 2.43
N ASP A 40 8.57 6.09 3.20
CA ASP A 40 9.00 5.87 4.58
C ASP A 40 7.89 5.24 5.43
N LEU A 41 6.66 5.70 5.23
CA LEU A 41 5.49 5.15 5.90
C LEU A 41 5.27 3.68 5.52
N LEU A 42 5.37 3.37 4.24
CA LEU A 42 5.19 2.00 3.76
C LEU A 42 6.28 1.07 4.30
N GLU A 43 7.53 1.49 4.26
CA GLU A 43 8.64 0.69 4.78
C GLU A 43 8.50 0.42 6.28
N LYS A 44 8.11 1.43 7.04
CA LYS A 44 7.86 1.31 8.47
C LYS A 44 6.76 0.27 8.76
N ASN A 45 5.82 0.10 7.86
CA ASN A 45 4.69 -0.81 7.99
C ASN A 45 4.86 -2.12 7.23
N HIS A 46 6.09 -2.51 6.97
CA HIS A 46 6.43 -3.81 6.37
C HIS A 46 6.03 -3.96 4.90
N SER A 47 5.73 -2.87 4.21
CA SER A 47 5.49 -2.87 2.79
C SER A 47 6.79 -2.49 2.08
N LYS A 48 7.51 -3.47 1.57
CA LYS A 48 8.82 -3.25 0.93
C LYS A 48 8.73 -3.24 -0.59
N GLY A 49 7.88 -4.06 -1.16
CA GLY A 49 7.71 -4.15 -2.60
C GLY A 49 6.60 -3.22 -3.08
N PHE A 50 6.87 -2.51 -4.15
CA PHE A 50 5.84 -1.65 -4.74
C PHE A 50 6.15 -1.40 -6.23
N THR A 51 5.10 -0.99 -6.95
CA THR A 51 5.22 -0.45 -8.30
C THR A 51 4.81 1.01 -8.26
N ARG A 52 5.58 1.85 -8.88
CA ARG A 52 5.35 3.29 -8.88
C ARG A 52 5.12 3.80 -10.30
N TRP A 53 4.13 4.67 -10.43
CA TRP A 53 3.95 5.52 -11.61
C TRP A 53 4.16 6.96 -11.16
N ASN A 54 5.13 7.64 -11.75
CA ASN A 54 5.38 9.03 -11.40
C ASN A 54 4.90 9.98 -12.50
N GLU A 55 4.67 11.22 -12.12
CA GLU A 55 4.24 12.29 -13.03
C GLU A 55 2.95 11.96 -13.77
N ILE A 56 1.94 11.52 -13.01
CA ILE A 56 0.61 11.25 -13.56
C ILE A 56 -0.34 12.38 -13.21
N ASN A 57 -1.38 12.52 -14.00
CA ASN A 57 -2.42 13.53 -13.77
C ASN A 57 -3.44 13.00 -12.77
N GLY A 58 -3.98 13.90 -11.95
CA GLY A 58 -5.04 13.55 -11.05
C GLY A 58 -5.84 14.75 -10.59
N ARG A 59 -7.08 14.49 -10.20
CA ARG A 59 -7.96 15.49 -9.62
C ARG A 59 -8.79 14.84 -8.53
N GLY A 60 -8.71 15.42 -7.34
CA GLY A 60 -9.46 14.92 -6.20
C GLY A 60 -10.97 15.07 -6.39
N SER A 61 -11.72 14.07 -5.94
CA SER A 61 -13.18 14.08 -6.05
C SER A 61 -13.87 15.02 -5.05
N ARG A 62 -13.13 15.54 -4.08
CA ARG A 62 -13.66 16.39 -3.01
C ARG A 62 -13.30 17.87 -3.18
N GLY A 63 -13.10 18.33 -4.41
CA GLY A 63 -12.82 19.75 -4.67
C GLY A 63 -11.38 20.18 -4.42
N GLY A 64 -10.44 19.25 -4.34
CA GLY A 64 -9.04 19.57 -4.27
C GLY A 64 -8.50 20.16 -5.58
N GLU A 65 -7.33 20.79 -5.51
CA GLU A 65 -6.67 21.30 -6.70
C GLU A 65 -6.31 20.17 -7.64
N PRO A 66 -6.55 20.31 -8.96
CA PRO A 66 -6.08 19.31 -9.92
C PRO A 66 -4.56 19.20 -9.94
N HIS A 67 -4.05 17.99 -10.10
CA HIS A 67 -2.62 17.72 -10.26
C HIS A 67 -2.36 17.27 -11.69
N LEU A 68 -2.29 18.21 -12.60
CA LEU A 68 -2.29 17.94 -14.04
C LEU A 68 -0.92 18.17 -14.68
N GLY A 69 0.01 18.80 -13.96
CA GLY A 69 1.34 19.07 -14.50
C GLY A 69 1.36 20.08 -15.64
N ASN A 70 0.38 20.96 -15.73
CA ASN A 70 0.33 21.97 -16.77
C ASN A 70 0.58 23.37 -16.20
N HIS A 71 0.49 24.40 -17.03
CA HIS A 71 0.82 25.77 -16.64
C HIS A 71 -0.07 26.29 -15.50
N THR A 72 -1.35 25.97 -15.52
CA THR A 72 -2.32 26.39 -14.49
C THR A 72 -2.19 25.51 -13.24
N TRP A 73 -1.98 24.21 -13.44
CA TRP A 73 -1.90 23.21 -12.36
C TRP A 73 -0.61 22.41 -12.51
N PRO A 74 0.55 22.97 -12.06
CA PRO A 74 1.85 22.36 -12.33
C PRO A 74 2.15 21.12 -11.52
N THR A 75 1.41 20.86 -10.45
CA THR A 75 1.64 19.69 -9.61
C THR A 75 1.20 18.42 -10.32
N PHE A 76 2.03 17.38 -10.24
CA PHE A 76 1.69 16.03 -10.67
C PHE A 76 1.35 15.17 -9.49
N ASN A 77 0.66 14.06 -9.75
CA ASN A 77 0.52 12.97 -8.81
C ASN A 77 1.57 11.89 -9.10
N ASP A 78 1.86 11.13 -8.07
CA ASP A 78 2.42 9.79 -8.18
C ASP A 78 1.35 8.78 -7.80
N ALA A 79 1.51 7.55 -8.25
CA ALA A 79 0.72 6.43 -7.77
C ALA A 79 1.63 5.27 -7.39
N ILE A 80 1.28 4.59 -6.32
CA ILE A 80 1.97 3.40 -5.85
C ILE A 80 0.94 2.27 -5.73
N LEU A 81 1.33 1.10 -6.21
CA LEU A 81 0.60 -0.13 -5.98
C LEU A 81 1.50 -1.05 -5.17
N THR A 82 1.02 -1.48 -4.03
CA THR A 82 1.73 -2.40 -3.16
C THR A 82 0.81 -3.53 -2.70
N PHE A 83 1.40 -4.65 -2.33
CA PHE A 83 0.66 -5.82 -1.86
C PHE A 83 1.25 -6.22 -0.52
N VAL A 84 0.42 -6.29 0.49
CA VAL A 84 0.86 -6.55 1.86
C VAL A 84 0.02 -7.65 2.48
N GLU A 85 0.56 -8.28 3.52
CA GLU A 85 -0.20 -9.21 4.32
C GLU A 85 -1.32 -8.46 5.04
N ASP A 86 -2.44 -9.13 5.18
CA ASP A 86 -3.67 -8.54 5.69
C ASP A 86 -3.50 -7.86 7.06
N GLU A 87 -2.65 -8.42 7.90
CA GLU A 87 -2.42 -7.90 9.26
C GLU A 87 -1.83 -6.49 9.29
N PHE A 88 -1.20 -6.04 8.21
CA PHE A 88 -0.58 -4.71 8.17
C PHE A 88 -1.46 -3.63 7.54
N VAL A 89 -2.59 -4.00 6.96
CA VAL A 89 -3.43 -3.09 6.16
C VAL A 89 -3.99 -1.95 7.00
N ASP A 90 -4.54 -2.26 8.16
CA ASP A 90 -5.18 -1.25 9.01
C ASP A 90 -4.18 -0.19 9.45
N ASN A 91 -2.97 -0.59 9.85
CA ASN A 91 -1.95 0.35 10.26
C ASN A 91 -1.52 1.24 9.08
N ILE A 92 -1.33 0.65 7.91
CA ILE A 92 -0.96 1.40 6.71
C ILE A 92 -2.04 2.42 6.36
N MET A 93 -3.30 1.99 6.31
CA MET A 93 -4.40 2.88 5.95
C MET A 93 -4.58 4.00 6.97
N ASN A 94 -4.43 3.70 8.25
CA ASN A 94 -4.50 4.71 9.30
C ASN A 94 -3.36 5.72 9.20
N ASP A 95 -2.14 5.25 8.98
CA ASP A 95 -0.98 6.13 8.86
C ASP A 95 -1.08 7.01 7.61
N LEU A 96 -1.56 6.46 6.50
CA LEU A 96 -1.81 7.24 5.28
C LEU A 96 -2.86 8.33 5.52
N ASN A 97 -3.93 7.99 6.22
CA ASN A 97 -4.97 8.96 6.54
C ASN A 97 -4.44 10.08 7.44
N GLN A 98 -3.63 9.74 8.43
CA GLN A 98 -3.00 10.74 9.29
C GLN A 98 -2.05 11.63 8.51
N LEU A 99 -1.26 11.08 7.63
CA LEU A 99 -0.35 11.85 6.77
C LEU A 99 -1.13 12.83 5.91
N ASP A 100 -2.22 12.39 5.29
CA ASP A 100 -3.07 13.24 4.46
C ASP A 100 -3.71 14.37 5.29
N THR A 101 -4.21 14.04 6.47
CA THR A 101 -4.88 15.02 7.34
C THR A 101 -3.95 16.12 7.79
N LYS A 102 -2.70 15.81 8.14
CA LYS A 102 -1.74 16.78 8.65
C LYS A 102 -0.93 17.48 7.56
N THR A 103 -1.05 17.05 6.30
CA THR A 103 -0.25 17.59 5.20
C THR A 103 -1.18 18.24 4.19
N GLU A 104 -1.26 19.57 4.24
CA GLU A 104 -2.00 20.33 3.25
C GLU A 104 -1.41 20.06 1.86
N GLU A 105 -2.24 20.01 0.83
CA GLU A 105 -1.84 19.79 -0.57
C GLU A 105 -1.39 18.36 -0.92
N LEU A 106 -1.40 17.44 0.04
CA LEU A 106 -1.02 16.06 -0.27
C LEU A 106 -2.02 15.40 -1.24
N GLY A 107 -3.31 15.63 -1.01
CA GLY A 107 -4.36 15.08 -1.87
C GLY A 107 -4.30 13.57 -1.99
N LEU A 108 -3.98 12.88 -0.91
CA LEU A 108 -3.79 11.44 -0.92
C LEU A 108 -5.11 10.70 -0.97
N ARG A 109 -5.16 9.69 -1.81
CA ARG A 109 -6.25 8.71 -1.85
C ARG A 109 -5.65 7.31 -1.84
N ALA A 110 -6.22 6.45 -1.02
CA ALA A 110 -5.77 5.07 -0.94
C ALA A 110 -6.97 4.14 -0.94
N PHE A 111 -6.83 3.04 -1.65
CA PHE A 111 -7.88 2.03 -1.78
C PHE A 111 -7.25 0.66 -1.54
N SER A 112 -7.93 -0.17 -0.77
CA SER A 112 -7.46 -1.53 -0.51
C SER A 112 -8.51 -2.56 -0.92
N TRP A 113 -8.03 -3.74 -1.35
CA TRP A 113 -8.90 -4.84 -1.71
C TRP A 113 -8.19 -6.17 -1.52
N LYS A 114 -8.96 -7.20 -1.28
CA LYS A 114 -8.42 -8.55 -1.12
C LYS A 114 -7.99 -9.12 -2.45
N ILE A 115 -6.87 -9.83 -2.44
CA ILE A 115 -6.33 -10.46 -3.64
C ILE A 115 -6.69 -11.93 -3.62
N ASP A 116 -7.26 -12.40 -4.73
CA ASP A 116 -7.61 -13.81 -4.89
C ASP A 116 -6.39 -14.69 -5.05
N LYS A 117 -5.50 -14.30 -5.95
CA LYS A 117 -4.35 -15.13 -6.35
C LYS A 117 -3.14 -14.27 -6.64
N THR A 118 -1.98 -14.81 -6.35
CA THR A 118 -0.70 -14.20 -6.67
C THR A 118 0.28 -15.30 -7.11
N ILE A 119 1.30 -14.92 -7.83
CA ILE A 119 2.38 -15.82 -8.21
C ILE A 119 3.65 -15.43 -7.48
#